data_643edc869332ea1e78f0711b1e370a04
#
_entry.id   643edc869332ea1e78f0711b1e370a04
#
_cell.length_a   1.000
_cell.length_b   1.000
_cell.length_c   1.000
_cell.angle_alpha   90.00
_cell.angle_beta   90.00
_cell.angle_gamma   90.00
#
_symmetry.space_group_name_H-M   'P 1'
#
loop_
_entity.id
_entity.type
_entity.pdbx_description
1 polymer ?
#
loop_
_entity_poly.entity_id
_entity_poly.type
_entity_poly.pdbx_seq_one_letter_code
_entity_poly.pdbx_strand_id
1 'polypeptide(L)'
;MDEKATKQHKIQIELDDQTGQGEYSNLTIASHSQAEFILDFIRVAPGLKKAKVKSRIIMAPPHIKTLLNILQDNIKKYEAKFGEIKTQTTKGMMQPAFKMPDDILPN
;
A
#
# COMPACT_ATOMS: atom_id res chain seq x y z
N MET A 1 -10.68 -23.98 -27.93
CA MET A 1 -9.75 -23.78 -27.81
C MET A 1 -9.54 -22.69 -26.91
N ASP A 2 -10.14 -21.70 -26.88
CA ASP A 2 -9.96 -20.74 -25.91
C ASP A 2 -10.20 -21.22 -24.54
N GLU A 3 -10.99 -22.25 -24.42
CA GLU A 3 -11.19 -22.84 -23.20
C GLU A 3 -9.96 -23.27 -22.59
N LYS A 4 -9.10 -23.83 -23.39
CA LYS A 4 -7.88 -24.34 -22.92
C LYS A 4 -7.04 -23.24 -22.36
N ALA A 5 -6.93 -22.16 -23.07
CA ALA A 5 -6.13 -21.05 -22.63
C ALA A 5 -6.73 -20.47 -21.37
N THR A 6 -8.05 -20.42 -21.29
CA THR A 6 -8.70 -19.88 -20.13
C THR A 6 -8.41 -20.73 -18.92
N LYS A 7 -8.43 -22.04 -19.08
CA LYS A 7 -8.16 -22.88 -17.95
C LYS A 7 -6.77 -22.73 -17.43
N GLN A 8 -5.84 -22.50 -18.32
CA GLN A 8 -4.48 -22.36 -17.90
C GLN A 8 -4.25 -21.16 -17.05
N HIS A 9 -5.11 -20.17 -17.15
CA HIS A 9 -4.91 -18.95 -16.42
C HIS A 9 -5.80 -18.81 -15.19
N LYS A 10 -6.49 -19.89 -14.85
CA LYS A 10 -7.32 -19.85 -13.68
C LYS A 10 -6.45 -20.10 -12.45
N ILE A 11 -6.40 -19.12 -11.59
CA ILE A 11 -5.64 -19.20 -10.37
C ILE A 11 -6.58 -18.96 -9.21
N GLN A 12 -6.50 -19.81 -8.23
CA GLN A 12 -7.31 -19.63 -7.05
C GLN A 12 -6.54 -18.75 -6.08
N ILE A 13 -7.24 -17.79 -5.51
CA ILE A 13 -6.64 -16.90 -4.54
C ILE A 13 -7.09 -17.37 -3.17
N GLU A 14 -6.12 -17.61 -2.30
CA GLU A 14 -6.40 -18.08 -0.96
C GLU A 14 -6.04 -17.04 0.06
N LEU A 15 -6.79 -17.01 1.14
CA LEU A 15 -6.52 -16.12 2.25
C LEU A 15 -6.54 -16.96 3.51
N ASP A 16 -5.38 -17.18 4.11
CA ASP A 16 -5.34 -17.98 5.32
C ASP A 16 -5.83 -17.15 6.50
N ASP A 17 -6.16 -17.85 7.59
CA ASP A 17 -6.76 -17.18 8.74
C ASP A 17 -5.89 -16.11 9.34
N GLN A 18 -4.63 -16.34 9.44
CA GLN A 18 -3.73 -15.38 10.05
C GLN A 18 -3.60 -14.12 9.22
N THR A 19 -3.38 -14.27 7.94
CA THR A 19 -3.27 -13.14 7.04
C THR A 19 -4.60 -12.40 6.95
N GLY A 20 -5.70 -13.15 7.06
CA GLY A 20 -7.02 -12.56 6.95
C GLY A 20 -7.38 -11.62 8.10
N GLN A 21 -6.64 -11.69 9.21
CA GLN A 21 -6.88 -10.77 10.30
C GLN A 21 -6.43 -9.35 9.95
N GLY A 22 -5.53 -9.23 9.01
CA GLY A 22 -5.08 -7.94 8.53
C GLY A 22 -4.06 -7.28 9.43
N GLU A 23 -3.50 -6.20 8.91
CA GLU A 23 -2.51 -5.44 9.64
C GLU A 23 -2.91 -3.98 9.53
N TYR A 24 -3.14 -3.32 10.63
CA TYR A 24 -3.53 -1.92 10.58
C TYR A 24 -2.31 -1.05 10.26
N SER A 25 -2.49 -0.10 9.37
CA SER A 25 -1.44 0.83 8.99
C SER A 25 -2.04 2.20 8.81
N ASN A 26 -1.38 3.22 9.31
CA ASN A 26 -1.84 4.58 9.15
C ASN A 26 -0.78 5.52 8.55
N LEU A 27 0.33 4.95 8.10
CA LEU A 27 1.36 5.71 7.42
C LEU A 27 1.98 4.83 6.35
N THR A 28 2.12 5.35 5.16
CA THR A 28 2.77 4.60 4.08
C THR A 28 3.90 5.43 3.50
N ILE A 29 5.03 4.79 3.33
CA ILE A 29 6.16 5.42 2.65
C ILE A 29 6.33 4.67 1.34
N ALA A 30 6.40 5.42 0.25
CA ALA A 30 6.61 4.83 -1.06
C ALA A 30 7.92 5.34 -1.62
N SER A 31 8.73 4.41 -2.10
CA SER A 31 10.00 4.76 -2.72
C SER A 31 10.19 3.88 -3.94
N HIS A 32 11.16 4.20 -4.75
CA HIS A 32 11.33 3.44 -5.98
C HIS A 32 12.76 3.50 -6.49
N SER A 33 13.07 2.50 -7.29
CA SER A 33 14.24 2.51 -8.16
C SER A 33 13.68 2.36 -9.57
N GLN A 34 14.56 2.19 -10.52
CA GLN A 34 14.11 2.00 -11.89
C GLN A 34 13.34 0.69 -12.04
N ALA A 35 13.67 -0.30 -11.26
CA ALA A 35 13.10 -1.64 -11.43
C ALA A 35 11.90 -1.92 -10.54
N GLU A 36 11.80 -1.25 -9.40
CA GLU A 36 10.80 -1.63 -8.40
C GLU A 36 10.27 -0.45 -7.62
N PHE A 37 9.06 -0.62 -7.12
CA PHE A 37 8.49 0.29 -6.14
C PHE A 37 8.44 -0.46 -4.82
N ILE A 38 8.71 0.24 -3.75
CA ILE A 38 8.68 -0.33 -2.40
C ILE A 38 7.67 0.44 -1.59
N LEU A 39 6.70 -0.28 -1.05
CA LEU A 39 5.67 0.31 -0.20
C LEU A 39 5.88 -0.20 1.21
N ASP A 40 6.09 0.71 2.14
CA ASP A 40 6.26 0.35 3.53
C ASP A 40 5.05 0.84 4.30
N PHE A 41 4.41 -0.08 4.99
CA PHE A 41 3.20 0.20 5.76
C PHE A 41 3.57 0.24 7.23
N ILE A 42 3.21 1.32 7.89
CA ILE A 42 3.67 1.61 9.24
C ILE A 42 2.49 1.98 10.11
N ARG A 43 2.55 1.57 11.35
CA ARG A 43 1.57 2.00 12.31
C ARG A 43 2.22 2.98 13.27
N VAL A 44 1.69 4.19 13.32
CA VAL A 44 2.16 5.22 14.23
C VAL A 44 1.13 5.38 15.33
N ALA A 45 1.57 5.39 16.56
CA ALA A 45 0.68 5.55 17.71
C ALA A 45 1.25 6.58 18.66
N PRO A 46 0.38 7.27 19.41
CA PRO A 46 0.84 8.27 20.37
C PRO A 46 1.79 7.65 21.39
N GLY A 47 2.81 8.38 21.73
CA GLY A 47 3.73 7.90 22.74
C GLY A 47 4.86 7.03 22.26
N LEU A 48 4.81 6.61 20.99
CA LEU A 48 5.88 5.80 20.46
C LEU A 48 7.04 6.68 20.02
N LYS A 49 8.22 6.34 20.44
CA LYS A 49 9.42 7.05 20.00
C LYS A 49 9.88 6.55 18.65
N LYS A 50 9.59 5.29 18.36
CA LYS A 50 9.95 4.68 17.08
C LYS A 50 8.75 3.96 16.54
N ALA A 51 8.56 4.05 15.24
CA ALA A 51 7.51 3.31 14.56
C ALA A 51 8.19 2.35 13.62
N LYS A 52 7.78 1.09 13.69
CA LYS A 52 8.39 0.06 12.87
C LYS A 52 7.58 -0.17 11.62
N VAL A 53 8.26 -0.52 10.54
CA VAL A 53 7.60 -0.96 9.33
C VAL A 53 6.93 -2.29 9.63
N LYS A 54 5.62 -2.33 9.46
CA LYS A 54 4.87 -3.56 9.71
C LYS A 54 4.92 -4.49 8.52
N SER A 55 4.93 -3.93 7.34
CA SER A 55 4.93 -4.75 6.14
C SER A 55 5.58 -3.98 5.00
N ARG A 56 6.40 -4.66 4.25
CA ARG A 56 7.04 -4.07 3.07
C ARG A 56 6.59 -4.86 1.86
N ILE A 57 6.04 -4.18 0.87
CA ILE A 57 5.59 -4.82 -0.37
C ILE A 57 6.40 -4.23 -1.52
N ILE A 58 6.93 -5.09 -2.34
CA ILE A 58 7.72 -4.68 -3.49
C ILE A 58 6.96 -5.05 -4.75
N MET A 59 6.82 -4.09 -5.64
CA MET A 59 6.03 -4.30 -6.86
C MET A 59 6.75 -3.72 -8.06
N ALA A 60 6.60 -4.37 -9.19
CA ALA A 60 7.13 -3.83 -10.43
C ALA A 60 6.31 -2.61 -10.86
N PRO A 61 6.90 -1.69 -11.60
CA PRO A 61 6.21 -0.46 -11.98
C PRO A 61 4.84 -0.63 -12.64
N PRO A 62 4.65 -1.56 -13.57
CA PRO A 62 3.31 -1.73 -14.16
C PRO A 62 2.27 -2.10 -13.12
N HIS A 63 2.65 -2.90 -12.13
CA HIS A 63 1.70 -3.34 -11.12
C HIS A 63 1.34 -2.22 -10.16
N ILE A 64 2.26 -1.30 -9.94
CA ILE A 64 1.98 -0.13 -9.11
C ILE A 64 0.96 0.76 -9.81
N LYS A 65 1.09 0.90 -11.13
CA LYS A 65 0.12 1.69 -11.89
C LYS A 65 -1.28 1.07 -11.76
N THR A 66 -1.33 -0.24 -11.85
CA THR A 66 -2.59 -0.94 -11.70
C THR A 66 -3.16 -0.75 -10.30
N LEU A 67 -2.31 -0.82 -9.29
CA LEU A 67 -2.75 -0.60 -7.92
C LEU A 67 -3.34 0.80 -7.75
N LEU A 68 -2.68 1.79 -8.31
CA LEU A 68 -3.17 3.17 -8.23
C LEU A 68 -4.59 3.25 -8.81
N ASN A 69 -4.80 2.65 -9.97
CA ASN A 69 -6.11 2.68 -10.60
C ASN A 69 -7.18 1.97 -9.77
N ILE A 70 -6.82 0.85 -9.18
CA ILE A 70 -7.74 0.11 -8.33
C ILE A 70 -8.14 0.95 -7.12
N LEU A 71 -7.17 1.59 -6.50
CA LEU A 71 -7.44 2.43 -5.34
C LEU A 71 -8.29 3.63 -5.71
N GLN A 72 -8.00 4.27 -6.81
CA GLN A 72 -8.79 5.41 -7.25
C GLN A 72 -10.24 5.02 -7.49
N ASP A 73 -10.45 3.88 -8.11
CA ASP A 73 -11.79 3.40 -8.38
C ASP A 73 -12.55 3.11 -7.09
N ASN A 74 -11.90 2.47 -6.15
CA ASN A 74 -12.51 2.16 -4.86
C ASN A 74 -12.82 3.42 -4.05
N ILE A 75 -11.93 4.39 -4.10
CA ILE A 75 -12.16 5.65 -3.41
C ILE A 75 -13.38 6.36 -4.00
N LYS A 76 -13.51 6.34 -5.32
CA LYS A 76 -14.67 6.95 -5.95
C LYS A 76 -15.95 6.30 -5.49
N LYS A 77 -15.98 4.99 -5.44
CA LYS A 77 -17.15 4.26 -5.01
C LYS A 77 -17.49 4.57 -3.57
N TYR A 78 -16.47 4.65 -2.74
CA TYR A 78 -16.66 4.98 -1.34
C TYR A 78 -17.26 6.38 -1.20
N GLU A 79 -16.67 7.34 -1.89
CA GLU A 79 -17.11 8.72 -1.77
C GLU A 79 -18.51 8.95 -2.32
N ALA A 80 -18.89 8.18 -3.32
CA ALA A 80 -20.24 8.29 -3.86
C ALA A 80 -21.28 7.83 -2.86
N LYS A 81 -20.90 6.91 -1.98
CA LYS A 81 -21.82 6.36 -1.01
C LYS A 81 -21.77 7.06 0.35
N PHE A 82 -20.60 7.43 0.78
CA PHE A 82 -20.40 7.93 2.12
C PHE A 82 -19.91 9.38 2.21
N GLY A 83 -19.62 9.98 1.08
CA GLY A 83 -19.15 11.37 1.08
C GLY A 83 -17.65 11.46 0.94
N GLU A 84 -17.21 12.66 0.71
CA GLU A 84 -15.81 12.92 0.44
C GLU A 84 -14.91 12.54 1.60
N ILE A 85 -13.80 11.88 1.29
CA ILE A 85 -12.79 11.55 2.28
C ILE A 85 -11.93 12.79 2.46
N LYS A 86 -11.83 13.28 3.69
CA LYS A 86 -10.99 14.42 3.97
C LYS A 86 -9.66 13.93 4.49
N THR A 87 -8.60 14.39 3.86
CA THR A 87 -7.28 13.95 4.24
C THR A 87 -6.58 15.04 5.04
N GLN A 88 -5.66 14.60 5.88
CA GLN A 88 -4.84 15.53 6.60
C GLN A 88 -3.67 15.90 5.71
N THR A 89 -3.10 17.06 5.95
CA THR A 89 -1.95 17.49 5.18
C THR A 89 -0.75 16.64 5.53
N THR A 90 -0.40 15.73 4.67
CA THR A 90 0.72 14.85 4.93
C THR A 90 2.04 15.60 5.00
N LYS A 91 2.11 16.71 4.31
CA LYS A 91 3.31 17.49 4.30
C LYS A 91 3.74 17.88 5.70
N GLY A 92 2.81 18.42 6.47
CA GLY A 92 3.11 18.80 7.83
C GLY A 92 3.37 17.61 8.73
N MET A 93 2.79 16.49 8.44
CA MET A 93 2.98 15.30 9.25
C MET A 93 4.32 14.66 9.00
N MET A 94 4.73 14.61 7.76
CA MET A 94 5.92 13.87 7.41
C MET A 94 7.21 14.62 7.69
N GLN A 95 7.19 15.90 7.44
CA GLN A 95 8.43 16.63 7.48
C GLN A 95 9.07 16.75 8.85
N PRO A 96 8.34 17.22 9.84
CA PRO A 96 8.97 17.39 11.15
C PRO A 96 8.90 16.20 12.07
N ALA A 97 7.93 15.34 11.89
CA ALA A 97 7.66 14.29 12.86
C ALA A 97 8.33 12.97 12.59
N PHE A 98 8.70 12.70 11.36
CA PHE A 98 9.21 11.39 11.01
C PHE A 98 10.59 11.46 10.39
N LYS A 99 11.48 10.65 10.93
CA LYS A 99 12.82 10.56 10.39
C LYS A 99 12.90 9.26 9.63
N MET A 100 13.24 9.32 8.37
CA MET A 100 13.29 8.15 7.53
C MET A 100 14.70 7.58 7.50
N PRO A 101 14.83 6.28 7.75
CA PRO A 101 16.14 5.64 7.65
C PRO A 101 16.60 5.66 6.20
N ASP A 102 17.87 5.82 6.00
CA ASP A 102 18.43 5.86 4.66
C ASP A 102 18.25 4.56 3.91
N ASP A 103 18.19 3.45 4.62
CA ASP A 103 18.07 2.17 3.94
C ASP A 103 16.66 1.83 3.49
N ILE A 104 15.69 2.65 3.80
CA ILE A 104 14.33 2.42 3.33
C ILE A 104 14.23 2.88 1.88
N LEU A 105 14.94 3.95 1.55
CA LEU A 105 14.83 4.56 0.23
C LEU A 105 15.84 3.92 -0.72
N PRO A 106 15.41 3.52 -1.90
CA PRO A 106 16.35 2.97 -2.88
C PRO A 106 17.13 4.11 -3.50
N ASN A 107 18.09 4.51 -3.05
CA ASN A 107 18.88 5.62 -3.55
C ASN A 107 18.24 6.89 -3.28
#